data_bd7cddfdc2ab4fc87e4b283fa9a0bd61
#
_entry.id   bd7cddfdc2ab4fc87e4b283fa9a0bd61
#
_cell.length_a   1.000
_cell.length_b   1.000
_cell.length_c   1.000
_cell.angle_alpha   90.00
_cell.angle_beta   90.00
_cell.angle_gamma   90.00
#
_symmetry.space_group_name_H-M   'P 1'
#
loop_
_entity.id
_entity.type
_entity.pdbx_description
1 polymer ?
#
loop_
_entity_poly.entity_id
_entity_poly.type
_entity_poly.pdbx_seq_one_letter_code
_entity_poly.pdbx_strand_id
1 'polypeptide(L)'
;MLLKKLWLVRALRRNANSLSFVFDLDGVLTDGTFWYSNQGKELKRFGPHDAEALQKLKEYFEVKVISADNRGSEISKRRISDIGLDLEIVSANDRANFIHSLKLQKKKVVFVGDSLSDIPALQVADFAFCPKDAFLSVHKNVDLTLLTEGGRGVAAEVLMLIRYCLKRETGFKGLE
;
A
#
# COMPACT_ATOMS: atom_id res chain seq x y z
N MET A 1 0.85 20.42 -11.57
CA MET A 1 0.86 18.95 -11.72
C MET A 1 2.25 18.39 -12.05
N LEU A 2 2.95 18.89 -13.07
CA LEU A 2 4.29 18.40 -13.49
C LEU A 2 5.35 18.51 -12.39
N LEU A 3 5.41 19.66 -11.70
CA LEU A 3 6.38 19.92 -10.63
C LEU A 3 6.20 18.96 -9.43
N LYS A 4 4.96 18.64 -9.04
CA LYS A 4 4.66 17.68 -7.96
C LYS A 4 5.15 16.28 -8.33
N LYS A 5 4.94 15.84 -9.59
CA LYS A 5 5.44 14.54 -10.08
C LYS A 5 6.98 14.48 -10.09
N LEU A 6 7.64 15.57 -10.52
CA LEU A 6 9.10 15.62 -10.53
C LEU A 6 9.70 15.62 -9.12
N TRP A 7 9.07 16.33 -8.18
CA TRP A 7 9.45 16.28 -6.77
C TRP A 7 9.32 14.85 -6.20
N LEU A 8 8.19 14.17 -6.43
CA LEU A 8 7.94 12.82 -5.96
C LEU A 8 9.03 11.84 -6.45
N VAL A 9 9.34 11.85 -7.74
CA VAL A 9 10.39 11.00 -8.32
C VAL A 9 11.75 11.25 -7.67
N ARG A 10 12.12 12.53 -7.49
CA ARG A 10 13.40 12.89 -6.84
C ARG A 10 13.44 12.49 -5.38
N ALA A 11 12.33 12.66 -4.65
CA ALA A 11 12.24 12.33 -3.24
C ALA A 11 12.29 10.81 -3.02
N LEU A 12 11.57 10.01 -3.81
CA LEU A 12 11.63 8.54 -3.77
C LEU A 12 13.05 8.06 -4.07
N ARG A 13 13.69 8.58 -5.12
CA ARG A 13 15.06 8.21 -5.48
C ARG A 13 16.07 8.52 -4.36
N ARG A 14 15.99 9.71 -3.76
CA ARG A 14 16.89 10.12 -2.67
C ARG A 14 16.79 9.23 -1.44
N ASN A 15 15.62 8.65 -1.20
CA ASN A 15 15.32 7.84 -0.03
C ASN A 15 15.30 6.34 -0.32
N ALA A 16 15.74 5.90 -1.49
CA ALA A 16 15.60 4.52 -1.97
C ALA A 16 15.97 3.45 -0.94
N ASN A 17 17.11 3.60 -0.27
CA ASN A 17 17.61 2.62 0.71
C ASN A 17 16.85 2.60 2.05
N SER A 18 15.94 3.53 2.28
CA SER A 18 15.17 3.64 3.52
C SER A 18 13.68 3.46 3.30
N LEU A 19 13.22 3.22 2.06
CA LEU A 19 11.80 3.04 1.76
C LEU A 19 11.25 1.80 2.48
N SER A 20 10.05 1.95 3.02
CA SER A 20 9.19 0.88 3.53
C SER A 20 7.78 1.11 2.97
N PHE A 21 7.15 0.05 2.50
CA PHE A 21 5.84 0.09 1.87
C PHE A 21 4.80 -0.48 2.82
N VAL A 22 3.73 0.27 3.04
CA VAL A 22 2.58 -0.17 3.82
C VAL A 22 1.34 -0.06 2.93
N PHE A 23 0.66 -1.18 2.73
CA PHE A 23 -0.59 -1.23 1.98
C PHE A 23 -1.74 -1.52 2.93
N ASP A 24 -2.81 -0.72 2.87
CA ASP A 24 -4.09 -1.19 3.37
C ASP A 24 -4.58 -2.37 2.50
N LEU A 25 -5.42 -3.20 3.05
CA LEU A 25 -5.89 -4.38 2.35
C LEU A 25 -7.21 -4.11 1.62
N ASP A 26 -8.24 -3.68 2.36
CA ASP A 26 -9.59 -3.58 1.85
C ASP A 26 -9.78 -2.29 1.05
N GLY A 27 -10.06 -2.39 -0.25
CA GLY A 27 -10.11 -1.26 -1.18
C GLY A 27 -8.77 -0.90 -1.84
N VAL A 28 -7.67 -1.55 -1.43
CA VAL A 28 -6.33 -1.41 -2.04
C VAL A 28 -5.91 -2.71 -2.72
N LEU A 29 -5.73 -3.79 -1.95
CA LEU A 29 -5.40 -5.12 -2.47
C LEU A 29 -6.65 -5.96 -2.80
N THR A 30 -7.81 -5.53 -2.31
CA THR A 30 -9.13 -5.98 -2.75
C THR A 30 -9.86 -4.82 -3.43
N ASP A 31 -10.96 -5.10 -4.09
CA ASP A 31 -11.86 -4.07 -4.64
C ASP A 31 -12.82 -3.45 -3.61
N GLY A 32 -12.57 -3.69 -2.32
CA GLY A 32 -13.40 -3.20 -1.21
C GLY A 32 -14.73 -3.95 -1.03
N THR A 33 -15.08 -4.86 -1.95
CA THR A 33 -16.32 -5.63 -1.84
C THR A 33 -16.13 -6.92 -1.04
N PHE A 34 -17.20 -7.37 -0.41
CA PHE A 34 -17.27 -8.64 0.29
C PHE A 34 -18.67 -9.23 0.23
N TRP A 35 -18.77 -10.53 0.34
CA TRP A 35 -20.05 -11.25 0.45
C TRP A 35 -20.36 -11.53 1.90
N TYR A 36 -21.60 -11.28 2.27
CA TYR A 36 -22.08 -11.39 3.64
C TYR A 36 -23.28 -12.34 3.72
N SER A 37 -23.20 -13.28 4.63
CA SER A 37 -24.33 -14.14 5.02
C SER A 37 -24.74 -13.87 6.47
N ASN A 38 -25.67 -14.67 6.97
CA ASN A 38 -26.04 -14.66 8.40
C ASN A 38 -24.90 -15.15 9.33
N GLN A 39 -23.84 -15.73 8.78
CA GLN A 39 -22.65 -16.14 9.52
C GLN A 39 -21.54 -15.08 9.50
N GLY A 40 -21.66 -14.03 8.69
CA GLY A 40 -20.72 -12.95 8.58
C GLY A 40 -20.08 -12.80 7.20
N LYS A 41 -18.87 -12.26 7.14
CA LYS A 41 -18.09 -12.15 5.90
C LYS A 41 -17.59 -13.51 5.46
N GLU A 42 -17.92 -13.91 4.24
CA GLU A 42 -17.55 -15.21 3.71
C GLU A 42 -16.48 -15.13 2.62
N LEU A 43 -16.55 -14.13 1.77
CA LEU A 43 -15.64 -13.98 0.64
C LEU A 43 -15.16 -12.54 0.49
N LYS A 44 -13.93 -12.38 0.01
CA LYS A 44 -13.37 -11.13 -0.50
C LYS A 44 -12.79 -11.38 -1.88
N ARG A 45 -12.79 -10.35 -2.72
CA ARG A 45 -12.24 -10.45 -4.06
C ARG A 45 -10.84 -9.86 -4.11
N PHE A 46 -9.87 -10.68 -4.53
CA PHE A 46 -8.47 -10.28 -4.76
C PHE A 46 -8.13 -10.37 -6.25
N GLY A 47 -7.30 -9.45 -6.72
CA GLY A 47 -6.74 -9.51 -8.06
C GLY A 47 -5.46 -10.37 -8.11
N PRO A 48 -5.03 -10.80 -9.32
CA PRO A 48 -3.81 -11.60 -9.50
C PRO A 48 -2.53 -10.77 -9.47
N HIS A 49 -2.56 -9.51 -9.95
CA HIS A 49 -1.36 -8.72 -10.24
C HIS A 49 -0.64 -8.20 -9.00
N ASP A 50 -1.37 -7.99 -7.90
CA ASP A 50 -0.80 -7.46 -6.66
C ASP A 50 0.14 -8.47 -5.98
N ALA A 51 -0.14 -9.76 -6.09
CA ALA A 51 0.66 -10.81 -5.45
C ALA A 51 2.11 -10.81 -5.95
N GLU A 52 2.32 -10.82 -7.27
CA GLU A 52 3.64 -10.79 -7.89
C GLU A 52 4.39 -9.49 -7.55
N ALA A 53 3.69 -8.37 -7.60
CA ALA A 53 4.27 -7.07 -7.31
C ALA A 53 4.71 -6.94 -5.85
N LEU A 54 3.91 -7.43 -4.89
CA LEU A 54 4.26 -7.44 -3.47
C LEU A 54 5.47 -8.34 -3.20
N GLN A 55 5.52 -9.53 -3.81
CA GLN A 55 6.69 -10.41 -3.72
C GLN A 55 7.94 -9.73 -4.27
N LYS A 56 7.82 -9.06 -5.42
CA LYS A 56 8.95 -8.35 -6.02
C LYS A 56 9.41 -7.15 -5.20
N LEU A 57 8.51 -6.37 -4.64
CA LEU A 57 8.84 -5.27 -3.72
C LEU A 57 9.57 -5.79 -2.48
N LYS A 58 9.13 -6.92 -1.92
CA LYS A 58 9.71 -7.54 -0.71
C LYS A 58 11.18 -7.98 -0.90
N GLU A 59 11.61 -8.27 -2.12
CA GLU A 59 13.02 -8.61 -2.38
C GLU A 59 13.97 -7.45 -2.06
N TYR A 60 13.49 -6.21 -2.13
CA TYR A 60 14.32 -4.99 -2.01
C TYR A 60 13.93 -4.09 -0.83
N PHE A 61 12.69 -4.21 -0.35
CA PHE A 61 12.12 -3.30 0.63
C PHE A 61 11.39 -4.04 1.73
N GLU A 62 11.21 -3.39 2.84
CA GLU A 62 10.22 -3.83 3.83
C GLU A 62 8.82 -3.56 3.28
N VAL A 63 7.99 -4.59 3.23
CA VAL A 63 6.60 -4.53 2.77
C VAL A 63 5.70 -5.06 3.87
N LYS A 64 4.72 -4.26 4.24
CA LYS A 64 3.70 -4.58 5.24
C LYS A 64 2.30 -4.44 4.63
N VAL A 65 1.42 -5.34 5.02
CA VAL A 65 -0.01 -5.26 4.70
C VAL A 65 -0.77 -5.14 6.00
N ILE A 66 -1.64 -4.14 6.09
CA ILE A 66 -2.46 -3.89 7.27
C ILE A 66 -3.95 -3.97 6.94
N SER A 67 -4.78 -4.29 7.93
CA SER A 67 -6.24 -4.20 7.84
C SER A 67 -6.84 -3.91 9.21
N ALA A 68 -7.93 -3.16 9.25
CA ALA A 68 -8.74 -3.00 10.47
C ALA A 68 -9.87 -4.03 10.57
N ASP A 69 -10.05 -4.88 9.57
CA ASP A 69 -11.15 -5.83 9.49
C ASP A 69 -10.88 -7.11 10.29
N ASN A 70 -11.28 -7.07 11.57
CA ASN A 70 -11.18 -8.26 12.43
C ASN A 70 -12.14 -9.39 12.01
N ARG A 71 -13.32 -9.06 11.43
CA ARG A 71 -14.35 -10.05 11.08
C ARG A 71 -14.06 -10.85 9.82
N GLY A 72 -13.32 -10.26 8.89
CA GLY A 72 -12.85 -10.92 7.67
C GLY A 72 -11.36 -11.27 7.72
N SER A 73 -10.73 -11.23 8.91
CA SER A 73 -9.27 -11.36 9.05
C SER A 73 -8.75 -12.71 8.58
N GLU A 74 -9.46 -13.81 8.81
CA GLU A 74 -8.99 -15.14 8.42
C GLU A 74 -8.87 -15.31 6.90
N ILE A 75 -9.83 -14.79 6.13
CA ILE A 75 -9.78 -14.79 4.66
C ILE A 75 -8.55 -13.99 4.20
N SER A 76 -8.39 -12.83 4.80
CA SER A 76 -7.30 -11.90 4.48
C SER A 76 -5.93 -12.45 4.87
N LYS A 77 -5.80 -12.98 6.07
CA LYS A 77 -4.56 -13.65 6.56
C LYS A 77 -4.17 -14.80 5.64
N ARG A 78 -5.12 -15.66 5.28
CA ARG A 78 -4.86 -16.78 4.38
C ARG A 78 -4.31 -16.28 3.06
N ARG A 79 -4.96 -15.30 2.42
CA ARG A 79 -4.50 -14.77 1.13
C ARG A 79 -3.14 -14.10 1.21
N ILE A 80 -2.87 -13.30 2.25
CA ILE A 80 -1.59 -12.61 2.41
C ILE A 80 -0.47 -13.60 2.75
N SER A 81 -0.77 -14.64 3.53
CA SER A 81 0.17 -15.75 3.79
C SER A 81 0.51 -16.52 2.52
N ASP A 82 -0.45 -16.78 1.63
CA ASP A 82 -0.21 -17.45 0.33
C ASP A 82 0.76 -16.63 -0.57
N ILE A 83 0.86 -15.32 -0.35
CA ILE A 83 1.80 -14.43 -1.04
C ILE A 83 3.18 -14.41 -0.33
N GLY A 84 3.29 -15.03 0.83
CA GLY A 84 4.52 -15.03 1.64
C GLY A 84 4.72 -13.75 2.46
N LEU A 85 3.63 -13.06 2.79
CA LEU A 85 3.60 -11.89 3.67
C LEU A 85 2.72 -12.17 4.90
N ASP A 86 2.86 -11.33 5.91
CA ASP A 86 2.00 -11.33 7.09
C ASP A 86 1.00 -10.18 7.03
N LEU A 87 -0.24 -10.45 7.46
CA LEU A 87 -1.24 -9.41 7.65
C LEU A 87 -1.20 -8.91 9.10
N GLU A 88 -0.96 -7.63 9.27
CA GLU A 88 -1.04 -6.99 10.58
C GLU A 88 -2.44 -6.39 10.78
N ILE A 89 -3.10 -6.76 11.87
CA ILE A 89 -4.40 -6.18 12.23
C ILE A 89 -4.13 -4.89 13.00
N VAL A 90 -4.41 -3.77 12.34
CA VAL A 90 -4.19 -2.42 12.87
C VAL A 90 -5.52 -1.67 12.86
N SER A 91 -6.00 -1.27 14.02
CA SER A 91 -7.26 -0.52 14.11
C SER A 91 -7.18 0.80 13.33
N ALA A 92 -8.31 1.31 12.89
CA ALA A 92 -8.37 2.60 12.19
C ALA A 92 -7.71 3.75 12.99
N ASN A 93 -7.88 3.74 14.31
CA ASN A 93 -7.32 4.77 15.18
C ASN A 93 -5.80 4.62 15.39
N ASP A 94 -5.25 3.43 15.21
CA ASP A 94 -3.83 3.15 15.44
C ASP A 94 -2.99 3.24 14.17
N ARG A 95 -3.58 3.39 12.99
CA ARG A 95 -2.85 3.42 11.70
C ARG A 95 -1.78 4.52 11.66
N ALA A 96 -2.09 5.72 12.14
CA ALA A 96 -1.11 6.81 12.19
C ALA A 96 0.05 6.49 13.14
N ASN A 97 -0.22 5.91 14.31
CA ASN A 97 0.81 5.48 15.26
C ASN A 97 1.67 4.36 14.67
N PHE A 98 1.06 3.44 13.93
CA PHE A 98 1.77 2.39 13.22
C PHE A 98 2.78 2.97 12.21
N ILE A 99 2.36 3.94 11.38
CA ILE A 99 3.27 4.64 10.47
C ILE A 99 4.39 5.36 11.23
N HIS A 100 4.06 6.05 12.33
CA HIS A 100 5.07 6.71 13.16
C HIS A 100 6.10 5.73 13.72
N SER A 101 5.70 4.53 14.14
CA SER A 101 6.62 3.52 14.68
C SER A 101 7.69 3.10 13.64
N LEU A 102 7.32 2.99 12.37
CA LEU A 102 8.25 2.71 11.27
C LEU A 102 9.21 3.89 11.03
N LYS A 103 8.70 5.12 11.11
CA LYS A 103 9.53 6.33 10.97
C LYS A 103 10.56 6.47 12.08
N LEU A 104 10.24 6.05 13.31
CA LEU A 104 11.20 5.98 14.43
C LEU A 104 12.36 5.01 14.14
N GLN A 105 12.14 3.98 13.32
CA GLN A 105 13.16 3.07 12.81
C GLN A 105 13.95 3.65 11.61
N LYS A 106 13.85 4.96 11.37
CA LYS A 106 14.48 5.69 10.25
C LYS A 106 14.00 5.26 8.86
N LYS A 107 12.81 4.65 8.78
CA LYS A 107 12.18 4.31 7.50
C LYS A 107 11.49 5.52 6.89
N LYS A 108 11.46 5.55 5.56
CA LYS A 108 10.66 6.47 4.75
C LYS A 108 9.44 5.71 4.23
N VAL A 109 8.31 5.99 4.81
CA VAL A 109 7.10 5.19 4.61
C VAL A 109 6.31 5.67 3.40
N VAL A 110 6.11 4.76 2.44
CA VAL A 110 5.09 4.87 1.40
C VAL A 110 3.83 4.17 1.92
N PHE A 111 2.77 4.92 2.16
CA PHE A 111 1.49 4.35 2.58
C PHE A 111 0.46 4.44 1.46
N VAL A 112 -0.24 3.34 1.20
CA VAL A 112 -1.32 3.25 0.22
C VAL A 112 -2.62 2.92 0.95
N GLY A 113 -3.60 3.82 0.88
CA GLY A 113 -4.91 3.67 1.52
C GLY A 113 -6.03 4.27 0.68
N ASP A 114 -7.28 3.86 0.90
CA ASP A 114 -8.42 4.24 0.07
C ASP A 114 -9.57 4.90 0.85
N SER A 115 -9.61 4.74 2.17
CA SER A 115 -10.77 5.06 3.00
C SER A 115 -10.57 6.29 3.89
N LEU A 116 -11.68 6.78 4.46
CA LEU A 116 -11.66 7.88 5.44
C LEU A 116 -10.77 7.55 6.64
N SER A 117 -10.77 6.30 7.06
CA SER A 117 -9.97 5.85 8.19
C SER A 117 -8.46 5.84 7.91
N ASP A 118 -8.05 5.92 6.66
CA ASP A 118 -6.65 6.02 6.26
C ASP A 118 -6.09 7.44 6.30
N ILE A 119 -6.96 8.45 6.27
CA ILE A 119 -6.52 9.85 6.18
C ILE A 119 -5.48 10.21 7.22
N PRO A 120 -5.62 9.88 8.52
CA PRO A 120 -4.59 10.18 9.51
C PRO A 120 -3.24 9.53 9.21
N ALA A 121 -3.23 8.30 8.70
CA ALA A 121 -2.01 7.59 8.32
C ALA A 121 -1.39 8.17 7.03
N LEU A 122 -2.21 8.52 6.04
CA LEU A 122 -1.77 9.19 4.82
C LEU A 122 -1.09 10.52 5.11
N GLN A 123 -1.63 11.30 6.05
CA GLN A 123 -1.07 12.61 6.44
C GLN A 123 0.28 12.52 7.14
N VAL A 124 0.58 11.43 7.85
CA VAL A 124 1.86 11.24 8.55
C VAL A 124 2.87 10.43 7.77
N ALA A 125 2.48 9.76 6.69
CA ALA A 125 3.38 9.06 5.78
C ALA A 125 4.35 10.03 5.09
N ASP A 126 5.53 9.54 4.68
CA ASP A 126 6.46 10.35 3.88
C ASP A 126 6.01 10.45 2.42
N PHE A 127 5.32 9.44 1.93
CA PHE A 127 4.69 9.39 0.61
C PHE A 127 3.32 8.73 0.74
N ALA A 128 2.28 9.46 0.35
CA ALA A 128 0.90 9.03 0.46
C ALA A 128 0.30 8.76 -0.93
N PHE A 129 -0.21 7.55 -1.14
CA PHE A 129 -0.85 7.16 -2.40
C PHE A 129 -2.25 6.61 -2.15
N CYS A 130 -3.11 6.68 -3.15
CA CYS A 130 -4.41 6.02 -3.11
C CYS A 130 -4.78 5.44 -4.48
N PRO A 131 -5.62 4.39 -4.52
CA PRO A 131 -6.23 3.90 -5.75
C PRO A 131 -7.09 4.96 -6.43
N LYS A 132 -7.38 4.75 -7.71
CA LYS A 132 -8.21 5.65 -8.51
C LYS A 132 -9.63 5.82 -7.95
N ASP A 133 -10.18 4.77 -7.42
CA ASP A 133 -11.54 4.66 -6.88
C ASP A 133 -11.62 4.85 -5.35
N ALA A 134 -10.54 5.35 -4.73
CA ALA A 134 -10.54 5.72 -3.32
C ALA A 134 -11.63 6.73 -3.00
N PHE A 135 -12.07 6.77 -1.75
CA PHE A 135 -13.09 7.70 -1.31
C PHE A 135 -12.69 9.15 -1.61
N LEU A 136 -13.65 9.97 -2.06
CA LEU A 136 -13.39 11.30 -2.65
C LEU A 136 -12.48 12.21 -1.79
N SER A 137 -12.65 12.18 -0.45
CA SER A 137 -11.84 13.02 0.43
C SER A 137 -10.38 12.55 0.54
N VAL A 138 -10.07 11.27 0.24
CA VAL A 138 -8.72 10.72 0.30
C VAL A 138 -7.83 11.36 -0.75
N HIS A 139 -8.35 11.61 -1.95
CA HIS A 139 -7.60 12.24 -3.05
C HIS A 139 -6.96 13.60 -2.71
N LYS A 140 -7.53 14.30 -1.72
CA LYS A 140 -6.99 15.60 -1.25
C LYS A 140 -5.85 15.44 -0.24
N ASN A 141 -5.65 14.23 0.29
CA ASN A 141 -4.69 13.92 1.33
C ASN A 141 -3.53 13.05 0.84
N VAL A 142 -3.33 12.93 -0.48
CA VAL A 142 -2.28 12.10 -1.06
C VAL A 142 -1.34 12.90 -1.97
N ASP A 143 -0.14 12.36 -2.13
CA ASP A 143 0.84 12.85 -3.10
C ASP A 143 0.52 12.38 -4.51
N LEU A 144 -0.02 11.17 -4.63
CA LEU A 144 -0.36 10.56 -5.91
C LEU A 144 -1.65 9.75 -5.81
N THR A 145 -2.61 10.06 -6.68
CA THR A 145 -3.69 9.14 -7.03
C THR A 145 -3.18 8.25 -8.16
N LEU A 146 -3.24 6.94 -7.94
CA LEU A 146 -2.88 5.93 -8.92
C LEU A 146 -3.92 5.86 -10.04
N LEU A 147 -3.58 5.25 -11.16
CA LEU A 147 -4.49 5.05 -12.29
C LEU A 147 -5.33 3.78 -12.11
N THR A 148 -4.83 2.86 -11.28
CA THR A 148 -5.42 1.55 -11.01
C THR A 148 -6.45 1.63 -9.89
N GLU A 149 -7.55 0.92 -10.07
CA GLU A 149 -8.60 0.73 -9.06
C GLU A 149 -8.18 -0.34 -8.04
N GLY A 150 -8.78 -0.32 -6.85
CA GLY A 150 -8.54 -1.31 -5.81
C GLY A 150 -8.72 -2.75 -6.28
N GLY A 151 -7.83 -3.66 -5.85
CA GLY A 151 -7.84 -5.07 -6.24
C GLY A 151 -7.53 -5.37 -7.70
N ARG A 152 -7.08 -4.37 -8.47
CA ARG A 152 -6.80 -4.50 -9.90
C ARG A 152 -5.31 -4.27 -10.26
N GLY A 153 -4.42 -4.37 -9.29
CA GLY A 153 -2.99 -4.21 -9.51
C GLY A 153 -2.43 -2.90 -8.95
N VAL A 154 -2.93 -2.42 -7.84
CA VAL A 154 -2.44 -1.22 -7.14
C VAL A 154 -0.97 -1.38 -6.76
N ALA A 155 -0.59 -2.52 -6.15
CA ALA A 155 0.80 -2.80 -5.83
C ALA A 155 1.67 -2.93 -7.08
N ALA A 156 1.12 -3.43 -8.20
CA ALA A 156 1.83 -3.51 -9.47
C ALA A 156 2.12 -2.12 -10.04
N GLU A 157 1.18 -1.17 -9.96
CA GLU A 157 1.43 0.21 -10.37
C GLU A 157 2.48 0.89 -9.47
N VAL A 158 2.41 0.67 -8.15
CA VAL A 158 3.44 1.16 -7.22
C VAL A 158 4.81 0.58 -7.58
N LEU A 159 4.92 -0.72 -7.82
CA LEU A 159 6.17 -1.36 -8.27
C LEU A 159 6.70 -0.70 -9.55
N MET A 160 5.85 -0.49 -10.56
CA MET A 160 6.24 0.17 -11.81
C MET A 160 6.75 1.60 -11.58
N LEU A 161 6.10 2.37 -10.70
CA LEU A 161 6.55 3.70 -10.31
C LEU A 161 7.94 3.66 -9.66
N ILE A 162 8.15 2.73 -8.72
CA ILE A 162 9.43 2.57 -8.03
C ILE A 162 10.53 2.13 -9.01
N ARG A 163 10.25 1.18 -9.90
CA ARG A 163 11.17 0.77 -10.97
C ARG A 163 11.58 1.97 -11.84
N TYR A 164 10.63 2.77 -12.28
CA TYR A 164 10.91 3.99 -13.04
C TYR A 164 11.79 4.98 -12.24
N CYS A 165 11.50 5.19 -10.97
CA CYS A 165 12.27 6.08 -10.11
C CYS A 165 13.71 5.58 -9.90
N LEU A 166 13.92 4.26 -9.76
CA LEU A 166 15.20 3.67 -9.34
C LEU A 166 16.00 3.04 -10.48
N LYS A 167 15.50 3.04 -11.70
CA LYS A 167 16.14 2.40 -12.88
C LYS A 167 17.63 2.67 -13.06
N ARG A 168 18.16 3.75 -12.52
CA ARG A 168 19.59 4.15 -12.64
C ARG A 168 20.38 3.92 -11.35
N GLU A 169 19.77 3.41 -10.31
CA GLU A 169 20.41 3.19 -9.02
C GLU A 169 21.03 1.79 -8.99
N THR A 170 22.32 1.70 -8.72
CA THR A 170 23.11 0.45 -8.82
C THR A 170 22.64 -0.66 -7.88
N GLY A 171 22.07 -0.32 -6.73
CA GLY A 171 21.54 -1.28 -5.73
C GLY A 171 20.23 -1.98 -6.13
N PHE A 172 19.59 -1.57 -7.23
CA PHE A 172 18.26 -2.03 -7.63
C PHE A 172 18.21 -2.64 -9.03
N LYS A 173 19.35 -3.14 -9.52
CA LYS A 173 19.46 -3.72 -10.87
C LYS A 173 18.53 -4.90 -11.15
N GLY A 174 18.07 -5.62 -10.14
CA GLY A 174 17.14 -6.73 -10.30
C GLY A 174 15.67 -6.33 -10.18
N LEU A 175 15.38 -5.06 -9.99
CA LEU A 175 14.01 -4.55 -9.94
C LEU A 175 13.41 -4.32 -11.36
N GLU A 176 14.22 -4.53 -12.42
CA GLU A 176 13.81 -4.36 -13.82
C GLU A 176 12.76 -5.37 -14.30
#